data_57b8787a6f9c3535604a162cf8050ca9
#
_entry.id   57b8787a6f9c3535604a162cf8050ca9
#
_cell.length_a   1.000
_cell.length_b   1.000
_cell.length_c   1.000
_cell.angle_alpha   90.00
_cell.angle_beta   90.00
_cell.angle_gamma   90.00
#
_symmetry.space_group_name_H-M   'P 1'
#
loop_
_entity.id
_entity.type
_entity.pdbx_description
1 polymer ?
#
loop_
_entity_poly.entity_id
_entity_poly.type
_entity_poly.pdbx_seq_one_letter_code
_entity_poly.pdbx_strand_id
1 'polypeptide(L)'
;EARTIRDLGWDKVFSIMGRHVARAEEALLIANAVEGWLKEVKPDGETFTPFEIPQSAEGYGCSEAPRGSLVHYIRVKDQKIDSYQIISATLWNCSPRDDKGRRGPLEEALIGVQVPDINNPVNVGRTIRAFDP
;
A
#
# COMPACT_ATOMS: atom_id res chain seq x y z
N GLU A 1 -22.69 16.50 -1.82
CA GLU A 1 -21.38 16.79 -1.20
C GLU A 1 -20.71 15.46 -0.85
N ALA A 2 -19.49 15.24 -1.34
CA ALA A 2 -18.71 14.05 -0.95
C ALA A 2 -18.36 14.18 0.53
N ARG A 3 -18.77 13.20 1.33
CA ARG A 3 -18.37 13.12 2.74
C ARG A 3 -16.90 12.74 2.78
N THR A 4 -16.10 13.55 3.44
CA THR A 4 -14.68 13.27 3.64
C THR A 4 -14.49 12.23 4.75
N ILE A 5 -13.30 11.64 4.82
CA ILE A 5 -12.94 10.70 5.89
C ILE A 5 -13.10 11.35 7.29
N ARG A 6 -12.93 12.67 7.38
CA ARG A 6 -13.12 13.44 8.62
C ARG A 6 -14.57 13.41 9.12
N ASP A 7 -15.53 13.33 8.21
CA ASP A 7 -16.96 13.32 8.54
C ASP A 7 -17.46 11.96 9.02
N LEU A 8 -16.67 10.89 8.80
CA LEU A 8 -17.03 9.54 9.21
C LEU A 8 -16.92 9.30 10.72
N GLY A 9 -16.04 10.03 11.40
CA GLY A 9 -15.65 9.76 12.79
C GLY A 9 -14.66 8.58 12.91
N TRP A 10 -13.80 8.65 13.92
CA TRP A 10 -12.70 7.70 14.10
C TRP A 10 -13.14 6.25 14.28
N ASP A 11 -14.31 6.02 14.87
CA ASP A 11 -14.92 4.71 15.08
C ASP A 11 -15.29 3.98 13.77
N LYS A 12 -15.47 4.74 12.68
CA LYS A 12 -15.88 4.22 11.37
C LYS A 12 -14.77 4.20 10.32
N VAL A 13 -13.68 4.92 10.57
CA VAL A 13 -12.54 5.00 9.62
C VAL A 13 -11.94 3.63 9.34
N PHE A 14 -11.84 2.76 10.34
CA PHE A 14 -11.30 1.41 10.20
C PHE A 14 -12.31 0.37 9.70
N SER A 15 -13.48 0.81 9.24
CA SER A 15 -14.48 -0.05 8.62
C SER A 15 -14.18 -0.33 7.14
N ILE A 16 -14.91 -1.28 6.54
CA ILE A 16 -14.88 -1.54 5.08
C ILE A 16 -15.15 -0.24 4.32
N MET A 17 -16.20 0.49 4.69
CA MET A 17 -16.58 1.74 4.03
C MET A 17 -15.54 2.84 4.25
N GLY A 18 -14.97 2.95 5.44
CA GLY A 18 -13.92 3.91 5.75
C GLY A 18 -12.69 3.73 4.84
N ARG A 19 -12.25 2.49 4.60
CA ARG A 19 -11.15 2.20 3.67
C ARG A 19 -11.48 2.59 2.24
N HIS A 20 -12.71 2.35 1.78
CA HIS A 20 -13.12 2.76 0.43
C HIS A 20 -13.21 4.28 0.28
N VAL A 21 -13.71 4.99 1.29
CA VAL A 21 -13.76 6.46 1.29
C VAL A 21 -12.35 7.04 1.26
N ALA A 22 -11.44 6.54 2.11
CA ALA A 22 -10.05 6.99 2.13
C ALA A 22 -9.38 6.83 0.75
N ARG A 23 -9.57 5.68 0.11
CA ARG A 23 -9.02 5.41 -1.22
C ARG A 23 -9.63 6.31 -2.29
N ALA A 24 -10.93 6.61 -2.21
CA ALA A 24 -11.58 7.52 -3.14
C ALA A 24 -11.09 8.97 -2.97
N GLU A 25 -10.87 9.42 -1.74
CA GLU A 25 -10.27 10.74 -1.46
C GLU A 25 -8.83 10.83 -1.98
N GLU A 26 -8.02 9.82 -1.73
CA GLU A 26 -6.65 9.75 -2.24
C GLU A 26 -6.62 9.80 -3.78
N ALA A 27 -7.48 9.02 -4.43
CA ALA A 27 -7.59 9.04 -5.88
C ALA A 27 -7.96 10.44 -6.42
N LEU A 28 -8.87 11.16 -5.76
CA LEU A 28 -9.23 12.51 -6.13
C LEU A 28 -8.07 13.50 -5.93
N LEU A 29 -7.36 13.41 -4.80
CA LEU A 29 -6.20 14.26 -4.52
C LEU A 29 -5.09 14.05 -5.56
N ILE A 30 -4.79 12.80 -5.90
CA ILE A 30 -3.78 12.46 -6.90
C ILE A 30 -4.22 12.93 -8.29
N ALA A 31 -5.48 12.75 -8.67
CA ALA A 31 -5.99 13.21 -9.96
C ALA A 31 -5.83 14.74 -10.12
N ASN A 32 -6.12 15.51 -9.07
CA ASN A 32 -5.91 16.95 -9.07
C ASN A 32 -4.40 17.31 -9.12
N ALA A 33 -3.55 16.56 -8.43
CA ALA A 33 -2.10 16.78 -8.45
C ALA A 33 -1.48 16.48 -9.83
N VAL A 34 -1.94 15.44 -10.52
CA VAL A 34 -1.49 15.07 -11.87
C VAL A 34 -1.67 16.21 -12.87
N GLU A 35 -2.76 16.97 -12.78
CA GLU A 35 -2.95 18.16 -13.64
C GLU A 35 -1.83 19.18 -13.43
N GLY A 36 -1.42 19.41 -12.18
CA GLY A 36 -0.28 20.26 -11.85
C GLY A 36 1.04 19.72 -12.39
N TRP A 37 1.32 18.45 -12.13
CA TRP A 37 2.55 17.78 -12.56
C TRP A 37 2.71 17.75 -14.08
N LEU A 38 1.62 17.57 -14.82
CA LEU A 38 1.65 17.64 -16.30
C LEU A 38 2.14 19.00 -16.82
N LYS A 39 1.85 20.07 -16.11
CA LYS A 39 2.33 21.43 -16.48
C LYS A 39 3.84 21.62 -16.19
N GLU A 40 4.40 20.82 -15.30
CA GLU A 40 5.82 20.84 -14.93
C GLU A 40 6.68 19.95 -15.83
N VAL A 41 6.09 19.04 -16.59
CA VAL A 41 6.80 18.15 -17.52
C VAL A 41 7.55 18.96 -18.57
N LYS A 42 8.84 18.70 -18.70
CA LYS A 42 9.70 19.24 -19.76
C LYS A 42 9.87 18.18 -20.84
N PRO A 43 9.28 18.34 -22.03
CA PRO A 43 9.34 17.30 -23.09
C PRO A 43 10.75 16.88 -23.47
N ASP A 44 11.70 17.81 -23.42
CA ASP A 44 13.12 17.60 -23.76
C ASP A 44 14.02 17.37 -22.52
N GLY A 45 13.39 17.11 -21.37
CA GLY A 45 14.10 16.83 -20.12
C GLY A 45 14.82 15.48 -20.15
N GLU A 46 15.93 15.38 -19.42
CA GLU A 46 16.61 14.11 -19.23
C GLU A 46 15.71 13.11 -18.51
N THR A 47 15.54 11.92 -19.09
CA THR A 47 14.70 10.84 -18.55
C THR A 47 15.52 9.71 -17.92
N PHE A 48 16.85 9.81 -17.98
CA PHE A 48 17.76 8.82 -17.44
C PHE A 48 18.91 9.50 -16.68
N THR A 49 19.18 9.06 -15.48
CA THR A 49 20.36 9.46 -14.72
C THR A 49 21.42 8.38 -14.85
N PRO A 50 22.60 8.69 -15.45
CA PRO A 50 23.69 7.73 -15.53
C PRO A 50 24.13 7.27 -14.14
N PHE A 51 24.41 5.99 -14.01
CA PHE A 51 24.93 5.40 -12.77
C PHE A 51 25.95 4.31 -13.06
N GLU A 52 26.83 4.06 -12.12
CA GLU A 52 27.74 2.93 -12.16
C GLU A 52 27.36 1.93 -11.08
N ILE A 53 27.43 0.64 -11.43
CA ILE A 53 27.17 -0.43 -10.46
C ILE A 53 28.40 -0.54 -9.55
N PRO A 54 28.28 -0.32 -8.26
CA PRO A 54 29.42 -0.40 -7.34
C PRO A 54 29.93 -1.84 -7.22
N GLN A 55 31.23 -1.98 -6.95
CA GLN A 55 31.84 -3.28 -6.69
C GLN A 55 31.21 -3.99 -5.48
N SER A 56 30.93 -3.24 -4.43
CA SER A 56 30.23 -3.70 -3.25
C SER A 56 29.47 -2.52 -2.62
N ALA A 57 28.19 -2.74 -2.30
CA ALA A 57 27.36 -1.74 -1.64
C ALA A 57 26.15 -2.40 -0.99
N GLU A 58 25.60 -1.70 -0.04
CA GLU A 58 24.33 -2.05 0.62
C GLU A 58 23.49 -0.79 0.74
N GLY A 59 22.19 -0.91 0.47
CA GLY A 59 21.30 0.23 0.54
C GLY A 59 19.84 -0.17 0.56
N TYR A 60 19.00 0.79 0.88
CA TYR A 60 17.55 0.65 0.79
C TYR A 60 16.92 1.90 0.19
N GLY A 61 15.77 1.71 -0.43
CA GLY A 61 14.91 2.78 -0.91
C GLY A 61 13.50 2.57 -0.40
N CYS A 62 12.86 3.67 0.00
CA CYS A 62 11.47 3.68 0.42
C CYS A 62 10.64 4.52 -0.54
N SER A 63 9.42 4.09 -0.78
CA SER A 63 8.45 4.81 -1.60
C SER A 63 7.06 4.57 -1.03
N GLU A 64 6.16 5.50 -1.27
CA GLU A 64 4.74 5.30 -1.00
C GLU A 64 4.09 4.71 -2.25
N ALA A 65 3.41 3.58 -2.07
CA ALA A 65 2.61 2.93 -3.10
C ALA A 65 1.12 3.17 -2.81
N PRO A 66 0.20 2.95 -3.78
CA PRO A 66 -1.24 3.17 -3.55
C PRO A 66 -1.83 2.42 -2.35
N ARG A 67 -1.19 1.34 -1.91
CA ARG A 67 -1.63 0.50 -0.78
C ARG A 67 -0.83 0.72 0.50
N GLY A 68 0.15 1.65 0.48
CA GLY A 68 1.01 2.01 1.62
C GLY A 68 2.49 1.88 1.31
N SER A 69 3.31 1.80 2.33
CA SER A 69 4.76 1.87 2.22
C SER A 69 5.38 0.67 1.52
N LEU A 70 6.29 0.95 0.62
CA LEU A 70 7.12 -0.01 -0.11
C LEU A 70 8.58 0.22 0.25
N VAL A 71 9.29 -0.85 0.58
CA VAL A 71 10.73 -0.81 0.87
C VAL A 71 11.45 -1.80 -0.03
N HIS A 72 12.49 -1.35 -0.70
CA HIS A 72 13.45 -2.19 -1.40
C HIS A 72 14.79 -2.14 -0.67
N TYR A 73 15.33 -3.30 -0.36
CA TYR A 73 16.67 -3.47 0.21
C TYR A 73 17.52 -4.27 -0.75
N ILE A 74 18.75 -3.80 -1.00
CA ILE A 74 19.67 -4.44 -1.92
C ILE A 74 21.07 -4.52 -1.31
N ARG A 75 21.75 -5.65 -1.53
CA ARG A 75 23.18 -5.81 -1.33
C ARG A 75 23.82 -6.26 -2.63
N VAL A 76 24.86 -5.53 -3.02
CA VAL A 76 25.68 -5.80 -4.22
C VAL A 76 27.03 -6.30 -3.77
N LYS A 77 27.52 -7.34 -4.42
CA LYS A 77 28.86 -7.90 -4.29
C LYS A 77 29.38 -8.32 -5.66
N ASP A 78 30.60 -7.92 -5.97
CA ASP A 78 31.24 -8.18 -7.27
C ASP A 78 30.36 -7.72 -8.45
N GLN A 79 29.79 -6.53 -8.33
CA GLN A 79 28.88 -5.91 -9.31
C GLN A 79 27.62 -6.73 -9.60
N LYS A 80 27.26 -7.66 -8.73
CA LYS A 80 26.06 -8.50 -8.84
C LYS A 80 25.19 -8.37 -7.60
N ILE A 81 23.90 -8.58 -7.77
CA ILE A 81 22.97 -8.66 -6.64
C ILE A 81 23.29 -9.90 -5.82
N ASP A 82 23.76 -9.71 -4.60
CA ASP A 82 23.99 -10.75 -3.59
C ASP A 82 22.72 -11.05 -2.78
N SER A 83 21.98 -10.01 -2.42
CA SER A 83 20.69 -10.12 -1.74
C SER A 83 19.76 -9.01 -2.17
N TYR A 84 18.49 -9.33 -2.35
CA TYR A 84 17.46 -8.35 -2.67
C TYR A 84 16.18 -8.71 -1.97
N GLN A 85 15.63 -7.76 -1.23
CA GLN A 85 14.37 -7.94 -0.51
C GLN A 85 13.42 -6.81 -0.83
N ILE A 86 12.16 -7.17 -1.06
CA ILE A 86 11.07 -6.25 -1.31
C ILE A 86 10.04 -6.44 -0.18
N ILE A 87 9.70 -5.36 0.49
CA ILE A 87 8.63 -5.34 1.50
C ILE A 87 7.54 -4.43 0.94
N SER A 88 6.51 -5.05 0.38
CA SER A 88 5.38 -4.33 -0.21
C SER A 88 4.35 -3.91 0.84
N ALA A 89 3.49 -2.96 0.49
CA ALA A 89 2.38 -2.53 1.34
C ALA A 89 1.45 -3.69 1.73
N THR A 90 1.18 -4.60 0.79
CA THR A 90 0.33 -5.78 1.04
C THR A 90 0.97 -6.75 2.04
N LEU A 91 2.30 -6.84 2.10
CA LEU A 91 2.99 -7.63 3.14
C LEU A 91 2.69 -7.11 4.55
N TRP A 92 2.57 -5.79 4.72
CA TRP A 92 2.15 -5.20 5.99
C TRP A 92 0.66 -5.45 6.26
N ASN A 93 -0.18 -5.12 5.28
CA ASN A 93 -1.64 -5.13 5.42
C ASN A 93 -2.24 -6.53 5.57
N CYS A 94 -1.63 -7.54 4.93
CA CYS A 94 -2.08 -8.92 4.91
C CYS A 94 -1.12 -9.88 5.63
N SER A 95 -0.22 -9.36 6.47
CA SER A 95 0.68 -10.19 7.26
C SER A 95 -0.10 -11.18 8.14
N PRO A 96 0.40 -12.40 8.31
CA PRO A 96 -0.20 -13.36 9.22
C PRO A 96 0.09 -12.99 10.68
N ARG A 97 -0.46 -13.78 11.59
CA ARG A 97 -0.18 -13.72 13.02
C ARG A 97 1.31 -13.80 13.29
N ASP A 98 1.79 -12.94 14.19
CA ASP A 98 3.19 -12.90 14.60
C ASP A 98 3.56 -14.03 15.61
N ASP A 99 4.85 -14.15 15.93
CA ASP A 99 5.38 -15.15 16.87
C ASP A 99 4.85 -14.98 18.31
N LYS A 100 4.28 -13.81 18.63
CA LYS A 100 3.63 -13.53 19.92
C LYS A 100 2.13 -13.82 19.89
N GLY A 101 1.61 -14.36 18.80
CA GLY A 101 0.21 -14.69 18.61
C GLY A 101 -0.69 -13.51 18.30
N ARG A 102 -0.16 -12.32 18.01
CA ARG A 102 -0.94 -11.14 17.61
C ARG A 102 -1.33 -11.28 16.14
N ARG A 103 -2.60 -11.06 15.85
CA ARG A 103 -3.13 -11.13 14.49
C ARG A 103 -2.59 -10.00 13.62
N GLY A 104 -2.43 -10.27 12.34
CA GLY A 104 -2.16 -9.24 11.34
C GLY A 104 -3.40 -8.38 11.07
N PRO A 105 -3.23 -7.22 10.38
CA PRO A 105 -4.31 -6.25 10.18
C PRO A 105 -5.55 -6.83 9.48
N LEU A 106 -5.36 -7.65 8.44
CA LEU A 106 -6.47 -8.29 7.74
C LEU A 106 -7.14 -9.37 8.60
N GLU A 107 -6.37 -10.17 9.33
CA GLU A 107 -6.91 -11.17 10.25
C GLU A 107 -7.79 -10.51 11.33
N GLU A 108 -7.32 -9.39 11.90
CA GLU A 108 -8.07 -8.65 12.92
C GLU A 108 -9.35 -8.05 12.35
N ALA A 109 -9.30 -7.51 11.12
CA ALA A 109 -10.48 -6.95 10.46
C ALA A 109 -11.55 -7.99 10.10
N LEU A 110 -11.18 -9.26 10.02
CA LEU A 110 -12.12 -10.36 9.77
C LEU A 110 -12.87 -10.82 11.01
N ILE A 111 -12.37 -10.48 12.21
CA ILE A 111 -13.03 -10.86 13.45
C ILE A 111 -14.36 -10.11 13.59
N GLY A 112 -15.44 -10.85 13.85
CA GLY A 112 -16.77 -10.28 14.01
C GLY A 112 -17.52 -9.98 12.72
N VAL A 113 -16.92 -10.25 11.56
CA VAL A 113 -17.62 -10.13 10.27
C VAL A 113 -18.81 -11.10 10.22
N GLN A 114 -20.00 -10.56 9.99
CA GLN A 114 -21.23 -11.35 9.93
C GLN A 114 -21.25 -12.19 8.64
N VAL A 115 -21.49 -13.48 8.79
CA VAL A 115 -21.62 -14.44 7.67
C VAL A 115 -23.01 -15.11 7.76
N PRO A 116 -24.06 -14.44 7.24
CA PRO A 116 -25.42 -14.96 7.29
C PRO A 116 -25.62 -16.29 6.57
N ASP A 117 -24.88 -16.50 5.47
CA ASP A 117 -24.88 -17.73 4.69
C ASP A 117 -23.43 -18.21 4.53
N ILE A 118 -23.14 -19.36 5.13
CA ILE A 118 -21.81 -19.99 5.08
C ILE A 118 -21.41 -20.42 3.66
N ASN A 119 -22.39 -20.71 2.82
CA ASN A 119 -22.15 -21.09 1.43
C ASN A 119 -21.90 -19.87 0.53
N ASN A 120 -22.21 -18.66 1.02
CA ASN A 120 -21.97 -17.40 0.32
C ASN A 120 -21.38 -16.35 1.29
N PRO A 121 -20.11 -16.47 1.68
CA PRO A 121 -19.46 -15.61 2.64
C PRO A 121 -19.06 -14.24 2.03
N VAL A 122 -20.00 -13.57 1.37
CA VAL A 122 -19.76 -12.33 0.63
C VAL A 122 -19.12 -11.20 1.47
N ASN A 123 -19.49 -11.13 2.77
CA ASN A 123 -18.95 -10.10 3.66
C ASN A 123 -17.46 -10.32 3.99
N VAL A 124 -17.02 -11.57 4.07
CA VAL A 124 -15.59 -11.92 4.17
C VAL A 124 -14.85 -11.39 2.93
N GLY A 125 -15.36 -11.68 1.74
CA GLY A 125 -14.79 -11.17 0.50
C GLY A 125 -14.77 -9.65 0.40
N ARG A 126 -15.82 -8.97 0.90
CA ARG A 126 -15.85 -7.49 0.97
C ARG A 126 -14.79 -6.94 1.91
N THR A 127 -14.58 -7.57 3.06
CA THR A 127 -13.54 -7.18 4.01
C THR A 127 -12.16 -7.30 3.37
N ILE A 128 -11.86 -8.44 2.73
CA ILE A 128 -10.58 -8.66 2.06
C ILE A 128 -10.36 -7.62 0.96
N ARG A 129 -11.35 -7.41 0.08
CA ARG A 129 -11.24 -6.41 -1.01
C ARG A 129 -11.07 -4.97 -0.52
N ALA A 130 -11.54 -4.65 0.70
CA ALA A 130 -11.33 -3.33 1.27
C ALA A 130 -9.85 -3.04 1.59
N PHE A 131 -9.04 -4.07 1.78
CA PHE A 131 -7.58 -3.94 1.92
C PHE A 131 -6.86 -3.81 0.57
N ASP A 132 -7.55 -4.10 -0.53
CA ASP A 132 -6.98 -4.03 -1.89
C ASP A 132 -5.68 -4.84 -2.01
N PRO A 133 -5.70 -6.17 -1.69
CA PRO A 133 -4.51 -6.99 -1.65
C PRO A 133 -3.88 -7.25 -3.02
#